data_7bd659ae09e7569d95b01526e5f03d79
#
_entry.id   7bd659ae09e7569d95b01526e5f03d79
#
_cell.length_a   1.000
_cell.length_b   1.000
_cell.length_c   1.000
_cell.angle_alpha   90.00
_cell.angle_beta   90.00
_cell.angle_gamma   90.00
#
_symmetry.space_group_name_H-M   'P 1'
#
loop_
_entity.id
_entity.type
_entity.pdbx_description
1 polymer ?
#
loop_
_entity_poly.entity_id
_entity_poly.type
_entity_poly.pdbx_seq_one_letter_code
_entity_poly.pdbx_strand_id
1 'polypeptide(L)'
;MEHPIAPLNVYGASKAAGESAATAWRKHYLLRTSWVVGEGKNFVATMASLAERGVDPAVVADQWGRPTFTQDLAEAALHLLFTGATYGTYHVSNSGEVITWADLARAVYTGTGHDAARVSNTTTEEYFADAQVFAPRPANSALDLSKLIAAGFTPRDHRDALAEYLHQLGRARED
;
A
#
# COMPACT_ATOMS: atom_id res chain seq x y z
N MET A 1 8.13 -1.57 -16.23
CA MET A 1 6.86 -2.34 -16.37
C MET A 1 7.00 -3.59 -17.23
N GLU A 2 8.18 -4.16 -17.30
CA GLU A 2 8.52 -5.24 -18.26
C GLU A 2 8.46 -6.66 -17.65
N HIS A 3 8.16 -6.77 -16.34
CA HIS A 3 8.00 -8.08 -15.73
C HIS A 3 6.69 -8.73 -16.16
N PRO A 4 6.72 -9.99 -16.59
CA PRO A 4 5.51 -10.74 -16.94
C PRO A 4 4.59 -10.87 -15.72
N ILE A 5 3.28 -10.91 -15.96
CA ILE A 5 2.29 -11.16 -14.92
C ILE A 5 2.45 -12.60 -14.45
N ALA A 6 2.81 -12.80 -13.17
CA ALA A 6 3.05 -14.10 -12.56
C ALA A 6 2.33 -14.17 -11.20
N PRO A 7 1.02 -14.44 -11.17
CA PRO A 7 0.25 -14.46 -9.94
C PRO A 7 0.69 -15.62 -9.03
N LEU A 8 0.93 -15.32 -7.75
CA LEU A 8 1.37 -16.29 -6.75
C LEU A 8 0.22 -17.01 -6.05
N ASN A 9 -1.00 -16.51 -6.19
CA ASN A 9 -2.18 -17.02 -5.48
C ASN A 9 -3.47 -16.73 -6.27
N VAL A 10 -4.61 -17.26 -5.78
CA VAL A 10 -5.93 -17.11 -6.42
C VAL A 10 -6.34 -15.63 -6.53
N TYR A 11 -6.05 -14.82 -5.52
CA TYR A 11 -6.31 -13.37 -5.59
C TYR A 11 -5.54 -12.73 -6.74
N GLY A 12 -4.23 -12.99 -6.84
CA GLY A 12 -3.41 -12.49 -7.95
C GLY A 12 -3.92 -12.96 -9.31
N ALA A 13 -4.34 -14.22 -9.42
CA ALA A 13 -4.90 -14.78 -10.65
C ALA A 13 -6.21 -14.09 -11.05
N SER A 14 -7.11 -13.80 -10.09
CA SER A 14 -8.36 -13.08 -10.35
C SER A 14 -8.11 -11.65 -10.80
N LYS A 15 -7.11 -10.96 -10.21
CA LYS A 15 -6.70 -9.62 -10.64
C LYS A 15 -6.09 -9.62 -12.04
N ALA A 16 -5.24 -10.60 -12.36
CA ALA A 16 -4.67 -10.76 -13.69
C ALA A 16 -5.73 -11.01 -14.77
N ALA A 17 -6.76 -11.81 -14.46
CA ALA A 17 -7.89 -12.05 -15.36
C ALA A 17 -8.70 -10.76 -15.61
N GLY A 18 -9.00 -9.98 -14.56
CA GLY A 18 -9.66 -8.68 -14.68
C GLY A 18 -8.84 -7.67 -15.48
N GLU A 19 -7.52 -7.66 -15.29
CA GLU A 19 -6.59 -6.83 -16.05
C GLU A 19 -6.61 -7.20 -17.54
N SER A 20 -6.58 -8.50 -17.88
CA SER A 20 -6.69 -8.99 -19.25
C SER A 20 -7.99 -8.53 -19.92
N ALA A 21 -9.11 -8.57 -19.20
CA ALA A 21 -10.39 -8.09 -19.71
C ALA A 21 -10.40 -6.56 -19.94
N ALA A 22 -9.86 -5.78 -19.00
CA ALA A 22 -9.80 -4.32 -19.11
C ALA A 22 -8.90 -3.86 -20.27
N THR A 23 -7.75 -4.53 -20.46
CA THR A 23 -6.78 -4.18 -21.52
C THR A 23 -7.21 -4.59 -22.92
N ALA A 24 -8.25 -5.41 -23.06
CA ALA A 24 -8.88 -5.70 -24.36
C ALA A 24 -9.46 -4.42 -25.02
N TRP A 25 -9.82 -3.40 -24.21
CA TRP A 25 -10.24 -2.11 -24.73
C TRP A 25 -9.05 -1.15 -24.81
N ARG A 26 -8.78 -0.60 -25.99
CA ARG A 26 -7.60 0.24 -26.25
C ARG A 26 -7.59 1.56 -25.46
N LYS A 27 -8.76 2.14 -25.17
CA LYS A 27 -8.91 3.39 -24.42
C LYS A 27 -9.20 3.09 -22.95
N HIS A 28 -8.19 2.70 -22.20
CA HIS A 28 -8.32 2.38 -20.77
C HIS A 28 -7.20 3.01 -19.95
N TYR A 29 -7.48 3.25 -18.70
CA TYR A 29 -6.48 3.45 -17.66
C TYR A 29 -6.59 2.30 -16.66
N LEU A 30 -5.55 1.50 -16.56
CA LEU A 30 -5.44 0.42 -15.59
C LEU A 30 -4.40 0.82 -14.56
N LEU A 31 -4.83 0.94 -13.30
CA LEU A 31 -3.97 1.36 -12.21
C LEU A 31 -3.57 0.16 -11.36
N ARG A 32 -2.29 -0.21 -11.40
CA ARG A 32 -1.71 -1.20 -10.48
C ARG A 32 -1.24 -0.50 -9.23
N THR A 33 -1.67 -0.97 -8.07
CA THR A 33 -1.33 -0.41 -6.77
C THR A 33 -0.96 -1.50 -5.77
N SER A 34 -0.40 -1.11 -4.63
CA SER A 34 -0.04 -1.99 -3.52
C SER A 34 -0.30 -1.30 -2.18
N TRP A 35 -0.45 -2.08 -1.11
CA TRP A 35 -0.54 -1.60 0.28
C TRP A 35 -1.53 -0.46 0.47
N VAL A 36 -2.77 -0.65 0.01
CA VAL A 36 -3.79 0.43 0.02
C VAL A 36 -4.24 0.73 1.44
N VAL A 37 -4.21 2.02 1.78
CA VAL A 37 -4.66 2.60 3.06
C VAL A 37 -5.76 3.62 2.78
N GLY A 38 -6.91 3.49 3.46
CA GLY A 38 -8.04 4.39 3.31
C GLY A 38 -9.06 4.20 4.42
N GLU A 39 -10.31 4.55 4.18
CA GLU A 39 -11.38 4.38 5.14
C GLU A 39 -11.60 2.92 5.53
N GLY A 40 -12.12 2.70 6.73
CA GLY A 40 -12.44 1.39 7.26
C GLY A 40 -11.22 0.60 7.75
N LYS A 41 -11.34 -0.72 7.78
CA LYS A 41 -10.30 -1.61 8.32
C LYS A 41 -9.12 -1.70 7.37
N ASN A 42 -7.95 -1.24 7.81
CA ASN A 42 -6.69 -1.33 7.09
C ASN A 42 -5.52 -1.52 8.08
N PHE A 43 -4.32 -1.73 7.56
CA PHE A 43 -3.13 -2.00 8.38
C PHE A 43 -2.79 -0.83 9.30
N VAL A 44 -2.78 0.42 8.80
CA VAL A 44 -2.43 1.62 9.57
C VAL A 44 -3.42 1.84 10.71
N ALA A 45 -4.73 1.78 10.44
CA ALA A 45 -5.77 1.89 11.46
C ALA A 45 -5.68 0.77 12.51
N THR A 46 -5.31 -0.45 12.09
CA THR A 46 -5.09 -1.57 13.01
C THR A 46 -3.89 -1.31 13.92
N MET A 47 -2.75 -0.86 13.38
CA MET A 47 -1.56 -0.55 14.18
C MET A 47 -1.81 0.61 15.16
N ALA A 48 -2.51 1.66 14.73
CA ALA A 48 -2.92 2.76 15.61
C ALA A 48 -3.77 2.26 16.78
N SER A 49 -4.74 1.39 16.52
CA SER A 49 -5.57 0.78 17.58
C SER A 49 -4.77 -0.13 18.52
N LEU A 50 -3.78 -0.88 18.01
CA LEU A 50 -2.90 -1.69 18.84
C LEU A 50 -2.03 -0.82 19.77
N ALA A 51 -1.48 0.28 19.24
CA ALA A 51 -0.69 1.23 19.99
C ALA A 51 -1.47 1.81 21.18
N GLU A 52 -2.70 2.28 20.95
CA GLU A 52 -3.59 2.81 21.99
C GLU A 52 -3.95 1.77 23.07
N ARG A 53 -4.15 0.52 22.67
CA ARG A 53 -4.45 -0.58 23.60
C ARG A 53 -3.23 -1.10 24.36
N GLY A 54 -2.05 -0.54 24.13
CA GLY A 54 -0.84 -0.95 24.81
C GLY A 54 -0.30 -2.30 24.35
N VAL A 55 -0.59 -2.75 23.12
CA VAL A 55 -0.11 -4.04 22.57
C VAL A 55 1.27 -3.89 21.94
N ASP A 56 2.13 -4.89 22.07
CA ASP A 56 3.46 -4.99 21.47
C ASP A 56 3.42 -6.02 20.33
N PRO A 57 3.18 -5.61 19.07
CA PRO A 57 3.02 -6.54 17.97
C PRO A 57 4.36 -7.04 17.43
N ALA A 58 4.40 -8.28 16.97
CA ALA A 58 5.41 -8.77 16.05
C ALA A 58 4.93 -8.55 14.62
N VAL A 59 5.71 -7.82 13.81
CA VAL A 59 5.31 -7.42 12.45
C VAL A 59 6.35 -7.88 11.44
N VAL A 60 5.86 -8.35 10.28
CA VAL A 60 6.69 -8.88 9.20
C VAL A 60 7.68 -7.82 8.69
N ALA A 61 8.97 -8.19 8.65
CA ALA A 61 10.09 -7.32 8.29
C ALA A 61 10.83 -7.77 7.01
N ASP A 62 10.33 -8.78 6.30
CA ASP A 62 10.90 -9.35 5.07
C ASP A 62 10.00 -9.14 3.84
N GLN A 63 8.93 -8.37 3.97
CA GLN A 63 8.10 -7.90 2.85
C GLN A 63 8.27 -6.40 2.68
N TRP A 64 8.65 -6.00 1.46
CA TRP A 64 9.01 -4.63 1.09
C TRP A 64 7.96 -4.00 0.19
N GLY A 65 7.69 -2.70 0.35
CA GLY A 65 6.75 -1.97 -0.49
C GLY A 65 6.65 -0.50 -0.12
N ARG A 66 5.61 0.14 -0.63
CA ARG A 66 5.19 1.49 -0.23
C ARG A 66 3.69 1.48 0.02
N PRO A 67 3.20 2.13 1.07
CA PRO A 67 1.76 2.34 1.22
C PRO A 67 1.22 3.24 0.11
N THR A 68 -0.04 3.04 -0.24
CA THR A 68 -0.80 3.87 -1.19
C THR A 68 -2.05 4.37 -0.50
N PHE A 69 -2.12 5.66 -0.25
CA PHE A 69 -3.33 6.24 0.34
C PHE A 69 -4.39 6.46 -0.73
N THR A 70 -5.65 6.12 -0.39
CA THR A 70 -6.77 6.15 -1.33
C THR A 70 -7.02 7.51 -1.93
N GLN A 71 -6.74 8.60 -1.19
CA GLN A 71 -6.82 9.96 -1.70
C GLN A 71 -5.81 10.17 -2.84
N ASP A 72 -4.54 9.82 -2.63
CA ASP A 72 -3.47 9.98 -3.63
C ASP A 72 -3.73 9.08 -4.86
N LEU A 73 -4.30 7.89 -4.64
CA LEU A 73 -4.71 7.00 -5.73
C LEU A 73 -5.83 7.62 -6.58
N ALA A 74 -6.82 8.25 -5.94
CA ALA A 74 -7.90 8.95 -6.62
C ALA A 74 -7.40 10.17 -7.39
N GLU A 75 -6.51 10.97 -6.78
CA GLU A 75 -5.90 12.13 -7.43
C GLU A 75 -5.09 11.74 -8.68
N ALA A 76 -4.32 10.65 -8.62
CA ALA A 76 -3.60 10.12 -9.77
C ALA A 76 -4.56 9.66 -10.89
N ALA A 77 -5.66 8.99 -10.53
CA ALA A 77 -6.68 8.56 -11.49
C ALA A 77 -7.33 9.76 -12.19
N LEU A 78 -7.72 10.79 -11.43
CA LEU A 78 -8.30 12.03 -11.95
C LEU A 78 -7.31 12.79 -12.83
N HIS A 79 -6.03 12.87 -12.40
CA HIS A 79 -4.99 13.50 -13.20
C HIS A 79 -4.87 12.86 -14.59
N LEU A 80 -4.73 11.53 -14.64
CA LEU A 80 -4.63 10.81 -15.93
C LEU A 80 -5.83 11.05 -16.82
N LEU A 81 -7.03 11.08 -16.24
CA LEU A 81 -8.28 11.30 -16.95
C LEU A 81 -8.40 12.73 -17.51
N PHE A 82 -8.16 13.74 -16.66
CA PHE A 82 -8.38 15.14 -17.03
C PHE A 82 -7.26 15.76 -17.88
N THR A 83 -6.04 15.24 -17.78
CA THR A 83 -4.94 15.67 -18.66
C THR A 83 -4.95 14.97 -20.02
N GLY A 84 -5.80 13.95 -20.19
CA GLY A 84 -5.80 13.15 -21.40
C GLY A 84 -4.50 12.37 -21.60
N ALA A 85 -3.91 11.88 -20.48
CA ALA A 85 -2.68 11.11 -20.52
C ALA A 85 -2.82 9.91 -21.48
N THR A 86 -1.69 9.40 -21.98
CA THR A 86 -1.70 8.23 -22.89
C THR A 86 -2.36 7.03 -22.21
N TYR A 87 -3.35 6.43 -22.87
CA TYR A 87 -4.04 5.24 -22.38
C TYR A 87 -3.06 4.09 -22.08
N GLY A 88 -3.43 3.23 -21.17
CA GLY A 88 -2.69 2.02 -20.81
C GLY A 88 -2.56 1.80 -19.30
N THR A 89 -1.62 0.94 -18.92
CA THR A 89 -1.37 0.56 -17.53
C THR A 89 -0.40 1.54 -16.87
N TYR A 90 -0.71 1.94 -15.65
CA TYR A 90 0.11 2.78 -14.78
C TYR A 90 0.32 2.10 -13.43
N HIS A 91 1.50 2.24 -12.87
CA HIS A 91 1.73 1.97 -11.46
C HIS A 91 1.43 3.22 -10.65
N VAL A 92 0.65 3.07 -9.58
CA VAL A 92 0.27 4.16 -8.69
C VAL A 92 0.51 3.74 -7.25
N SER A 93 1.41 4.42 -6.57
CA SER A 93 1.58 4.40 -5.12
C SER A 93 2.12 5.74 -4.65
N ASN A 94 2.16 5.97 -3.34
CA ASN A 94 2.91 7.10 -2.83
C ASN A 94 4.41 6.92 -3.11
N SER A 95 5.14 8.02 -3.19
CA SER A 95 6.61 8.04 -3.32
C SER A 95 7.30 7.88 -1.96
N GLY A 96 8.61 8.09 -1.91
CA GLY A 96 9.44 7.93 -0.73
C GLY A 96 10.22 6.61 -0.73
N GLU A 97 10.83 6.29 0.38
CA GLU A 97 11.62 5.07 0.56
C GLU A 97 10.78 3.80 0.47
N VAL A 98 11.39 2.72 0.00
CA VAL A 98 10.78 1.38 0.10
C VAL A 98 11.01 0.87 1.52
N ILE A 99 9.93 0.51 2.20
CA ILE A 99 9.94 0.14 3.62
C ILE A 99 9.32 -1.25 3.82
N THR A 100 9.50 -1.82 5.00
CA THR A 100 8.82 -3.06 5.42
C THR A 100 7.50 -2.76 6.12
N TRP A 101 6.66 -3.79 6.31
CA TRP A 101 5.47 -3.67 7.16
C TRP A 101 5.82 -3.29 8.60
N ALA A 102 6.95 -3.81 9.13
CA ALA A 102 7.43 -3.46 10.46
C ALA A 102 7.83 -1.98 10.57
N ASP A 103 8.47 -1.41 9.52
CA ASP A 103 8.83 0.00 9.49
C ASP A 103 7.57 0.89 9.43
N LEU A 104 6.58 0.50 8.62
CA LEU A 104 5.29 1.20 8.59
C LEU A 104 4.59 1.15 9.95
N ALA A 105 4.60 0.00 10.64
CA ALA A 105 4.03 -0.12 11.98
C ALA A 105 4.73 0.79 12.99
N ARG A 106 6.07 0.87 12.96
CA ARG A 106 6.86 1.79 13.81
C ARG A 106 6.52 3.25 13.53
N ALA A 107 6.37 3.61 12.25
CA ALA A 107 5.97 4.96 11.87
C ALA A 107 4.57 5.32 12.41
N VAL A 108 3.64 4.36 12.42
CA VAL A 108 2.30 4.55 13.01
C VAL A 108 2.40 4.74 14.52
N TYR A 109 3.18 3.89 15.24
CA TYR A 109 3.38 4.03 16.69
C TYR A 109 3.94 5.41 17.03
N THR A 110 5.00 5.83 16.36
CA THR A 110 5.58 7.18 16.53
C THR A 110 4.55 8.28 16.23
N GLY A 111 3.84 8.17 15.10
CA GLY A 111 2.86 9.18 14.67
C GLY A 111 1.62 9.29 15.56
N THR A 112 1.35 8.26 16.39
CA THR A 112 0.29 8.27 17.43
C THR A 112 0.82 8.53 18.84
N GLY A 113 2.09 8.96 18.98
CA GLY A 113 2.68 9.33 20.27
C GLY A 113 3.14 8.13 21.12
N HIS A 114 3.32 6.95 20.52
CA HIS A 114 3.76 5.74 21.21
C HIS A 114 5.21 5.35 20.84
N ASP A 115 5.83 4.53 21.67
CA ASP A 115 7.20 4.07 21.45
C ASP A 115 7.27 3.04 20.32
N ALA A 116 8.03 3.38 19.25
CA ALA A 116 8.28 2.50 18.12
C ALA A 116 9.04 1.22 18.48
N ALA A 117 9.82 1.22 19.59
CA ALA A 117 10.55 0.04 20.08
C ALA A 117 9.61 -1.10 20.52
N ARG A 118 8.33 -0.83 20.74
CA ARG A 118 7.30 -1.82 21.04
C ARG A 118 6.96 -2.73 19.85
N VAL A 119 7.33 -2.33 18.63
CA VAL A 119 7.11 -3.13 17.42
C VAL A 119 8.34 -4.01 17.17
N SER A 120 8.21 -5.31 17.42
CA SER A 120 9.24 -6.30 17.12
C SER A 120 9.16 -6.81 15.68
N ASN A 121 10.29 -7.31 15.16
CA ASN A 121 10.33 -7.94 13.84
C ASN A 121 9.95 -9.43 13.94
N THR A 122 9.27 -9.91 12.89
CA THR A 122 9.15 -11.33 12.58
C THR A 122 9.35 -11.55 11.09
N THR A 123 9.58 -12.78 10.67
CA THR A 123 9.60 -13.15 9.25
C THR A 123 8.22 -13.59 8.76
N THR A 124 8.02 -13.60 7.45
CA THR A 124 6.79 -14.15 6.85
C THR A 124 6.60 -15.62 7.24
N GLU A 125 7.67 -16.42 7.26
CA GLU A 125 7.65 -17.83 7.63
C GLU A 125 7.20 -18.02 9.09
N GLU A 126 7.80 -17.29 10.04
CA GLU A 126 7.45 -17.34 11.46
C GLU A 126 6.01 -16.87 11.72
N TYR A 127 5.59 -15.78 11.05
CA TYR A 127 4.24 -15.22 11.22
C TYR A 127 3.13 -16.20 10.79
N PHE A 128 3.40 -17.03 9.80
CA PHE A 128 2.45 -18.02 9.28
C PHE A 128 2.76 -19.46 9.70
N ALA A 129 3.72 -19.69 10.64
CA ALA A 129 4.14 -21.04 11.05
C ALA A 129 2.98 -21.94 11.50
N ASP A 130 2.01 -21.38 12.20
CA ASP A 130 0.82 -22.11 12.69
C ASP A 130 -0.38 -22.06 11.73
N ALA A 131 -0.26 -21.36 10.60
CA ALA A 131 -1.35 -21.26 9.64
C ALA A 131 -1.45 -22.51 8.78
N GLN A 132 -2.60 -23.21 8.83
CA GLN A 132 -2.85 -24.39 7.99
C GLN A 132 -2.84 -24.06 6.49
N VAL A 133 -3.28 -22.86 6.12
CA VAL A 133 -3.28 -22.34 4.74
C VAL A 133 -3.03 -20.85 4.77
N PHE A 134 -2.05 -20.38 4.01
CA PHE A 134 -1.85 -18.95 3.76
C PHE A 134 -1.63 -18.68 2.27
N ALA A 135 -2.03 -17.50 1.82
CA ALA A 135 -1.77 -17.06 0.44
C ALA A 135 -0.34 -16.49 0.35
N PRO A 136 0.57 -17.07 -0.45
CA PRO A 136 1.89 -16.51 -0.67
C PRO A 136 1.81 -15.03 -1.09
N ARG A 137 2.68 -14.20 -0.51
CA ARG A 137 2.78 -12.78 -0.85
C ARG A 137 4.14 -12.48 -1.48
N PRO A 138 4.23 -11.52 -2.41
CA PRO A 138 5.52 -11.14 -2.95
C PRO A 138 6.41 -10.54 -1.86
N ALA A 139 7.69 -10.89 -1.86
CA ALA A 139 8.68 -10.29 -0.94
C ALA A 139 8.91 -8.79 -1.24
N ASN A 140 8.69 -8.37 -2.48
CA ASN A 140 8.78 -6.97 -2.88
C ASN A 140 7.55 -6.56 -3.70
N SER A 141 6.81 -5.58 -3.19
CA SER A 141 5.63 -4.97 -3.80
C SER A 141 5.88 -3.51 -4.21
N ALA A 142 7.14 -3.04 -4.20
CA ALA A 142 7.47 -1.69 -4.64
C ALA A 142 7.22 -1.55 -6.14
N LEU A 143 6.54 -0.47 -6.51
CA LEU A 143 6.16 -0.18 -7.88
C LEU A 143 7.07 0.91 -8.48
N ASP A 144 7.45 0.75 -9.73
CA ASP A 144 8.12 1.80 -10.52
C ASP A 144 7.10 2.85 -10.95
N LEU A 145 7.30 4.09 -10.50
CA LEU A 145 6.40 5.23 -10.74
C LEU A 145 6.80 6.08 -11.94
N SER A 146 7.87 5.73 -12.65
CA SER A 146 8.47 6.55 -13.71
C SER A 146 7.45 6.94 -14.80
N LYS A 147 6.58 6.02 -15.21
CA LYS A 147 5.55 6.31 -16.21
C LYS A 147 4.49 7.30 -15.73
N LEU A 148 4.10 7.22 -14.45
CA LEU A 148 3.16 8.15 -13.84
C LEU A 148 3.76 9.55 -13.73
N ILE A 149 5.03 9.63 -13.32
CA ILE A 149 5.78 10.89 -13.26
C ILE A 149 5.96 11.50 -14.66
N ALA A 150 6.28 10.69 -15.66
CA ALA A 150 6.39 11.14 -17.05
C ALA A 150 5.04 11.63 -17.63
N ALA A 151 3.91 11.19 -17.06
CA ALA A 151 2.58 11.71 -17.39
C ALA A 151 2.24 13.02 -16.64
N GLY A 152 3.20 13.61 -15.90
CA GLY A 152 3.05 14.90 -15.21
C GLY A 152 2.47 14.83 -13.80
N PHE A 153 2.26 13.63 -13.24
CA PHE A 153 1.81 13.49 -11.86
C PHE A 153 3.01 13.32 -10.92
N THR A 154 3.03 14.09 -9.83
CA THR A 154 4.05 13.97 -8.79
C THR A 154 3.47 13.23 -7.58
N PRO A 155 3.78 11.93 -7.40
CA PRO A 155 3.28 11.18 -6.24
C PRO A 155 3.81 11.78 -4.93
N ARG A 156 2.91 12.03 -3.98
CA ARG A 156 3.26 12.52 -2.63
C ARG A 156 4.08 11.47 -1.86
N ASP A 157 4.99 11.92 -1.00
CA ASP A 157 5.73 11.02 -0.11
C ASP A 157 4.76 10.32 0.86
N HIS A 158 4.95 9.02 1.07
CA HIS A 158 4.07 8.23 1.95
C HIS A 158 4.14 8.68 3.42
N ARG A 159 5.23 9.33 3.85
CA ARG A 159 5.36 9.84 5.22
C ARG A 159 4.43 11.01 5.46
N ASP A 160 4.30 11.92 4.49
CA ASP A 160 3.39 13.06 4.58
C ASP A 160 1.92 12.58 4.53
N ALA A 161 1.64 11.61 3.65
CA ALA A 161 0.33 11.01 3.55
C ALA A 161 -0.07 10.25 4.83
N LEU A 162 0.87 9.54 5.45
CA LEU A 162 0.66 8.85 6.73
C LEU A 162 0.36 9.86 7.84
N ALA A 163 1.13 10.95 7.94
CA ALA A 163 0.92 11.97 8.97
C ALA A 163 -0.49 12.59 8.87
N GLU A 164 -0.93 12.93 7.66
CA GLU A 164 -2.27 13.45 7.43
C GLU A 164 -3.35 12.42 7.77
N TYR A 165 -3.19 11.16 7.34
CA TYR A 165 -4.14 10.09 7.64
C TYR A 165 -4.30 9.85 9.13
N LEU A 166 -3.19 9.82 9.90
CA LEU A 166 -3.23 9.64 11.35
C LEU A 166 -3.91 10.83 12.05
N HIS A 167 -3.69 12.04 11.58
CA HIS A 167 -4.38 13.23 12.10
C HIS A 167 -5.90 13.15 11.86
N GLN A 168 -6.33 12.73 10.66
CA GLN A 168 -7.75 12.53 10.34
C GLN A 168 -8.36 11.40 11.20
N LEU A 169 -7.62 10.29 11.38
CA LEU A 169 -8.06 9.16 12.19
C LEU A 169 -8.25 9.54 13.66
N GLY A 170 -7.39 10.41 14.22
CA GLY A 170 -7.52 10.95 15.59
C GLY A 170 -8.78 11.77 15.74
N ARG A 171 -9.04 12.69 14.83
CA ARG A 171 -10.23 13.56 14.87
C ARG A 171 -11.55 12.78 14.78
N ALA A 172 -11.61 11.78 13.91
CA ALA A 172 -12.81 10.94 13.74
C ALA A 172 -13.16 10.07 14.96
N ARG A 173 -12.29 10.03 15.97
CA ARG A 173 -12.53 9.30 17.24
C ARG A 173 -12.95 10.21 18.38
N GLU A 174 -12.79 11.52 18.24
CA GLU A 174 -13.20 12.54 19.20
C GLU A 174 -14.67 12.99 18.98
N ASP A 175 -15.19 12.78 17.78
CA ASP A 175 -16.58 13.01 17.37
C ASP A 175 -17.46 11.74 17.64
#